data_4e9001973fc74ffdcdb45940533c5069
#
_entry.id   4e9001973fc74ffdcdb45940533c5069
#
_cell.length_a   1.000
_cell.length_b   1.000
_cell.length_c   1.000
_cell.angle_alpha   90.00
_cell.angle_beta   90.00
_cell.angle_gamma   90.00
#
_symmetry.space_group_name_H-M   'P 1'
#
loop_
_entity.id
_entity.type
_entity.pdbx_description
1 polymer ?
#
loop_
_entity_poly.entity_id
_entity_poly.type
_entity_poly.pdbx_seq_one_letter_code
_entity_poly.pdbx_strand_id
1 'polypeptide(L)'
;MYNGELMHRQPVFFCLIATSCSPGIHRQLKVLMIEKIRNIAIIAHVDHGKTTLVDKLLQQTGTLNERAPKVERLMDSNALEKERGITILAKNTCVHWQGHQINIVDTPGHADFGGEVERILSMVDSVLLLVDAVDGPMPQTRFVTQKAFARNLKPIVVINKIDRPGARPHWVADQVFDLFDNLGATDEQLDFPIVYTSALNGYALL
;
A
#
# COMPACT_ATOMS: atom_id res chain seq x y z
N MET A 1 8.03 28.66 9.22
CA MET A 1 7.36 29.31 8.08
C MET A 1 7.62 28.43 6.87
N TYR A 2 6.65 27.63 6.47
CA TYR A 2 6.76 26.78 5.29
C TYR A 2 6.61 27.67 4.06
N ASN A 3 7.65 27.72 3.22
CA ASN A 3 7.56 28.32 1.89
C ASN A 3 6.58 27.46 1.08
N GLY A 4 5.46 28.09 0.68
CA GLY A 4 4.40 27.47 -0.09
C GLY A 4 4.82 27.24 -1.56
N GLU A 5 5.66 26.25 -1.80
CA GLU A 5 5.67 25.63 -3.12
C GLU A 5 4.37 24.82 -3.25
N LEU A 6 3.61 25.13 -4.27
CA LEU A 6 2.39 24.45 -4.67
C LEU A 6 2.73 22.97 -4.93
N MET A 7 2.68 22.15 -3.88
CA MET A 7 2.71 20.70 -4.03
C MET A 7 1.48 20.30 -4.85
N HIS A 8 1.69 19.92 -6.10
CA HIS A 8 0.62 19.43 -6.96
C HIS A 8 0.04 18.13 -6.38
N ARG A 9 -1.18 18.23 -5.89
CA ARG A 9 -1.95 17.05 -5.44
C ARG A 9 -2.19 16.15 -6.65
N GLN A 10 -1.63 14.96 -6.60
CA GLN A 10 -1.79 13.96 -7.65
C GLN A 10 -2.77 12.86 -7.19
N PRO A 11 -3.41 12.13 -8.11
CA PRO A 11 -4.16 10.92 -7.76
C PRO A 11 -3.25 9.94 -7.04
N VAL A 12 -3.75 9.29 -5.97
CA VAL A 12 -2.99 8.31 -5.18
C VAL A 12 -2.32 7.27 -6.07
N PHE A 13 -3.03 6.82 -7.09
CA PHE A 13 -2.57 5.80 -8.00
C PHE A 13 -1.35 6.21 -8.82
N PHE A 14 -1.26 7.47 -9.21
CA PHE A 14 -0.11 8.00 -9.96
C PHE A 14 1.17 7.93 -9.13
N CYS A 15 1.10 8.34 -7.87
CA CYS A 15 2.26 8.29 -6.96
C CYS A 15 2.75 6.87 -6.71
N LEU A 16 1.84 5.91 -6.49
CA LEU A 16 2.21 4.52 -6.24
C LEU A 16 2.90 3.84 -7.43
N ILE A 17 2.47 4.13 -8.66
CA ILE A 17 3.13 3.59 -9.86
C ILE A 17 4.50 4.23 -10.10
N ALA A 18 4.62 5.54 -9.91
CA ALA A 18 5.89 6.23 -10.11
C ALA A 18 7.02 5.65 -9.24
N THR A 19 6.67 5.17 -8.03
CA THR A 19 7.63 4.58 -7.10
C THR A 19 7.95 3.10 -7.39
N SER A 20 7.07 2.37 -8.10
CA SER A 20 7.25 0.95 -8.40
C SER A 20 8.05 0.67 -9.69
N CYS A 21 8.34 1.68 -10.50
CA CYS A 21 9.05 1.55 -11.78
C CYS A 21 10.56 1.76 -11.59
N SER A 22 11.34 0.66 -11.47
CA SER A 22 12.79 0.68 -11.67
C SER A 22 13.13 0.42 -13.15
N PRO A 23 14.00 1.23 -13.81
CA PRO A 23 14.39 0.98 -15.20
C PRO A 23 15.51 -0.06 -15.27
N GLY A 24 15.29 -1.19 -15.91
CA GLY A 24 16.30 -2.22 -16.12
C GLY A 24 16.00 -3.26 -17.19
N ILE A 25 16.47 -3.01 -18.41
CA ILE A 25 17.01 -3.92 -19.44
C ILE A 25 16.06 -4.83 -20.23
N HIS A 26 16.10 -4.60 -21.55
CA HIS A 26 15.52 -5.32 -22.68
C HIS A 26 15.77 -6.84 -22.73
N ARG A 27 14.67 -7.62 -22.90
CA ARG A 27 14.68 -8.84 -23.75
C ARG A 27 13.27 -9.16 -24.30
N GLN A 28 13.24 -9.33 -25.61
CA GLN A 28 12.23 -9.50 -26.63
C GLN A 28 10.88 -10.21 -26.34
N LEU A 29 9.82 -9.55 -26.76
CA LEU A 29 8.45 -9.92 -27.24
C LEU A 29 7.54 -10.87 -26.43
N LYS A 30 7.98 -11.92 -25.77
CA LYS A 30 7.18 -12.67 -24.79
C LYS A 30 7.29 -12.09 -23.38
N VAL A 31 8.33 -11.32 -23.12
CA VAL A 31 8.63 -10.60 -21.87
C VAL A 31 7.75 -9.35 -21.74
N LEU A 32 7.33 -8.72 -22.83
CA LEU A 32 6.56 -7.47 -22.86
C LEU A 32 5.20 -7.52 -22.13
N MET A 33 4.60 -8.69 -21.96
CA MET A 33 3.36 -8.82 -21.19
C MET A 33 3.62 -8.95 -19.68
N ILE A 34 4.72 -9.59 -19.30
CA ILE A 34 5.10 -9.80 -17.89
C ILE A 34 5.65 -8.49 -17.28
N GLU A 35 6.37 -7.69 -18.06
CA GLU A 35 6.90 -6.38 -17.63
C GLU A 35 5.81 -5.38 -17.26
N LYS A 36 4.57 -5.61 -17.70
CA LYS A 36 3.41 -4.76 -17.40
C LYS A 36 2.56 -5.24 -16.24
N ILE A 37 2.91 -6.37 -15.64
CA ILE A 37 2.19 -6.92 -14.48
C ILE A 37 2.97 -6.56 -13.21
N ARG A 38 2.24 -6.11 -12.19
CA ARG A 38 2.75 -5.83 -10.84
C ARG A 38 1.84 -6.50 -9.82
N ASN A 39 2.43 -7.27 -8.92
CA ASN A 39 1.71 -7.91 -7.83
C ASN A 39 2.14 -7.22 -6.54
N ILE A 40 1.21 -6.61 -5.84
CA ILE A 40 1.48 -5.79 -4.66
C ILE A 40 0.62 -6.30 -3.50
N ALA A 41 1.24 -6.59 -2.36
CA ALA A 41 0.50 -6.84 -1.12
C ALA A 41 0.38 -5.56 -0.31
N ILE A 42 -0.81 -5.28 0.22
CA ILE A 42 -1.02 -4.16 1.13
C ILE A 42 -0.96 -4.65 2.57
N ILE A 43 -0.02 -4.12 3.32
CA ILE A 43 0.20 -4.38 4.74
C ILE A 43 -0.21 -3.15 5.53
N ALA A 44 -1.11 -3.31 6.48
CA ALA A 44 -1.54 -2.22 7.33
C ALA A 44 -1.97 -2.71 8.71
N HIS A 45 -1.83 -1.85 9.71
CA HIS A 45 -2.54 -2.06 10.97
C HIS A 45 -4.04 -1.78 10.80
N VAL A 46 -4.84 -2.34 11.71
CA VAL A 46 -6.28 -2.06 11.77
C VAL A 46 -6.48 -0.53 11.86
N ASP A 47 -7.48 -0.02 11.19
CA ASP A 47 -7.84 1.41 11.14
C ASP A 47 -6.82 2.36 10.48
N HIS A 48 -5.69 1.91 9.94
CA HIS A 48 -4.78 2.76 9.17
C HIS A 48 -5.35 3.19 7.80
N GLY A 49 -6.53 2.68 7.43
CA GLY A 49 -7.26 3.09 6.23
C GLY A 49 -6.99 2.24 4.99
N LYS A 50 -6.61 0.97 5.17
CA LYS A 50 -6.34 0.01 4.10
C LYS A 50 -7.52 -0.11 3.13
N THR A 51 -8.71 -0.44 3.63
CA THR A 51 -9.92 -0.58 2.81
C THR A 51 -10.26 0.72 2.08
N THR A 52 -10.17 1.86 2.75
CA THR A 52 -10.42 3.18 2.15
C THR A 52 -9.44 3.47 1.01
N LEU A 53 -8.14 3.13 1.19
CA LEU A 53 -7.13 3.31 0.15
C LEU A 53 -7.44 2.45 -1.07
N VAL A 54 -7.75 1.16 -0.88
CA VAL A 54 -8.07 0.23 -1.97
C VAL A 54 -9.34 0.68 -2.71
N ASP A 55 -10.38 1.08 -2.00
CA ASP A 55 -11.61 1.59 -2.61
C ASP A 55 -11.33 2.84 -3.47
N LYS A 56 -10.46 3.74 -3.01
CA LYS A 56 -10.06 4.91 -3.81
C LYS A 56 -9.24 4.56 -5.03
N LEU A 57 -8.34 3.60 -4.92
CA LEU A 57 -7.58 3.09 -6.07
C LEU A 57 -8.52 2.50 -7.13
N LEU A 58 -9.50 1.70 -6.71
CA LEU A 58 -10.51 1.13 -7.61
C LEU A 58 -11.39 2.18 -8.30
N GLN A 59 -11.78 3.22 -7.56
CA GLN A 59 -12.54 4.36 -8.10
C GLN A 59 -11.73 5.13 -9.14
N GLN A 60 -10.45 5.45 -8.84
CA GLN A 60 -9.60 6.25 -9.71
C GLN A 60 -9.17 5.52 -10.99
N THR A 61 -9.11 4.18 -10.95
CA THR A 61 -8.80 3.36 -12.14
C THR A 61 -10.01 3.07 -13.02
N GLY A 62 -11.21 3.52 -12.62
CA GLY A 62 -12.43 3.24 -13.36
C GLY A 62 -12.84 1.76 -13.36
N THR A 63 -12.22 0.94 -12.52
CA THR A 63 -12.56 -0.49 -12.38
C THR A 63 -13.96 -0.66 -11.79
N LEU A 64 -14.43 0.32 -11.04
CA LEU A 64 -15.80 0.41 -10.56
C LEU A 64 -16.63 1.25 -11.53
N ASN A 65 -17.64 0.65 -12.12
CA ASN A 65 -18.63 1.38 -12.92
C ASN A 65 -19.26 2.49 -12.08
N GLU A 66 -19.27 3.72 -12.59
CA GLU A 66 -19.93 4.89 -11.93
C GLU A 66 -21.41 4.67 -11.60
N ARG A 67 -22.02 3.62 -12.18
CA ARG A 67 -23.42 3.22 -11.96
C ARG A 67 -23.60 2.16 -10.86
N ALA A 68 -22.51 1.60 -10.32
CA ALA A 68 -22.63 0.73 -9.16
C ALA A 68 -23.02 1.58 -7.94
N PRO A 69 -23.96 1.14 -7.09
CA PRO A 69 -24.25 1.84 -5.85
C PRO A 69 -22.92 2.03 -5.09
N LYS A 70 -22.70 3.22 -4.52
CA LYS A 70 -21.54 3.53 -3.68
C LYS A 70 -21.55 2.58 -2.48
N VAL A 71 -21.09 1.36 -2.69
CA VAL A 71 -20.92 0.40 -1.60
C VAL A 71 -19.58 0.74 -0.95
N GLU A 72 -19.65 1.44 0.16
CA GLU A 72 -18.50 1.63 1.03
C GLU A 72 -17.98 0.24 1.44
N ARG A 73 -16.66 0.04 1.41
CA ARG A 73 -15.98 -1.22 1.75
C ARG A 73 -16.27 -2.37 0.78
N LEU A 74 -16.02 -2.14 -0.50
CA LEU A 74 -16.19 -3.16 -1.55
C LEU A 74 -15.38 -4.43 -1.30
N MET A 75 -14.23 -4.30 -0.67
CA MET A 75 -13.37 -5.43 -0.32
C MET A 75 -13.87 -6.21 0.90
N ASP A 76 -14.63 -5.60 1.81
CA ASP A 76 -15.16 -6.26 3.01
C ASP A 76 -16.56 -6.82 2.74
N SER A 77 -16.66 -7.87 1.94
CA SER A 77 -17.96 -8.46 1.54
C SER A 77 -18.54 -9.45 2.56
N ASN A 78 -17.73 -9.93 3.52
CA ASN A 78 -18.16 -10.86 4.55
C ASN A 78 -18.87 -10.13 5.70
N ALA A 79 -19.97 -10.67 6.20
CA ALA A 79 -20.72 -10.09 7.31
C ALA A 79 -19.87 -9.93 8.58
N LEU A 80 -18.99 -10.90 8.88
CA LEU A 80 -18.06 -10.85 10.01
C LEU A 80 -16.98 -9.77 9.86
N GLU A 81 -16.48 -9.54 8.65
CA GLU A 81 -15.52 -8.47 8.34
C GLU A 81 -16.15 -7.10 8.55
N LYS A 82 -17.42 -6.93 8.12
CA LYS A 82 -18.17 -5.68 8.32
C LYS A 82 -18.46 -5.41 9.80
N GLU A 83 -18.81 -6.45 10.55
CA GLU A 83 -19.13 -6.33 11.98
C GLU A 83 -17.87 -6.00 12.80
N ARG A 84 -16.75 -6.64 12.50
CA ARG A 84 -15.50 -6.47 13.24
C ARG A 84 -14.60 -5.35 12.71
N GLY A 85 -14.87 -4.83 11.51
CA GLY A 85 -14.07 -3.81 10.86
C GLY A 85 -12.67 -4.27 10.44
N ILE A 86 -12.42 -5.59 10.35
CA ILE A 86 -11.12 -6.18 10.00
C ILE A 86 -11.24 -7.08 8.79
N THR A 87 -10.20 -7.12 7.95
CA THR A 87 -10.08 -8.08 6.85
C THR A 87 -9.67 -9.45 7.42
N ILE A 88 -10.46 -10.48 7.16
CA ILE A 88 -10.22 -11.85 7.62
C ILE A 88 -9.61 -12.70 6.50
N LEU A 89 -10.12 -12.56 5.27
CA LEU A 89 -9.66 -13.31 4.10
C LEU A 89 -8.89 -12.42 3.15
N ALA A 90 -7.78 -12.93 2.65
CA ALA A 90 -7.03 -12.28 1.58
C ALA A 90 -7.91 -12.14 0.33
N LYS A 91 -7.97 -10.95 -0.23
CA LYS A 91 -8.70 -10.66 -1.46
C LYS A 91 -7.75 -10.17 -2.52
N ASN A 92 -7.95 -10.63 -3.73
CA ASN A 92 -7.17 -10.19 -4.87
C ASN A 92 -8.05 -9.33 -5.78
N THR A 93 -7.55 -8.16 -6.11
CA THR A 93 -8.21 -7.21 -7.01
C THR A 93 -7.25 -6.80 -8.11
N CYS A 94 -7.69 -6.86 -9.35
CA CYS A 94 -6.91 -6.44 -10.50
C CYS A 94 -7.37 -5.07 -10.97
N VAL A 95 -6.42 -4.15 -11.17
CA VAL A 95 -6.66 -2.83 -11.75
C VAL A 95 -5.76 -2.61 -12.95
N HIS A 96 -6.26 -1.84 -13.93
CA HIS A 96 -5.50 -1.47 -15.12
C HIS A 96 -5.25 0.03 -15.11
N TRP A 97 -3.98 0.41 -15.21
CA TRP A 97 -3.58 1.82 -15.23
C TRP A 97 -2.40 2.05 -16.15
N GLN A 98 -2.51 3.01 -17.06
CA GLN A 98 -1.45 3.38 -18.02
C GLN A 98 -0.78 2.18 -18.73
N GLY A 99 -1.57 1.19 -19.09
CA GLY A 99 -1.10 -0.02 -19.77
C GLY A 99 -0.44 -1.06 -18.87
N HIS A 100 -0.43 -0.86 -17.53
CA HIS A 100 -0.01 -1.84 -16.55
C HIS A 100 -1.22 -2.53 -15.93
N GLN A 101 -1.06 -3.82 -15.67
CA GLN A 101 -1.97 -4.61 -14.85
C GLN A 101 -1.39 -4.72 -13.44
N ILE A 102 -2.12 -4.25 -12.45
CA ILE A 102 -1.69 -4.26 -11.05
C ILE A 102 -2.64 -5.14 -10.27
N ASN A 103 -2.12 -6.24 -9.74
CA ASN A 103 -2.83 -7.13 -8.85
C ASN A 103 -2.57 -6.69 -7.43
N ILE A 104 -3.62 -6.26 -6.74
CA ILE A 104 -3.58 -5.80 -5.36
C ILE A 104 -4.09 -6.95 -4.49
N VAL A 105 -3.23 -7.46 -3.63
CA VAL A 105 -3.59 -8.49 -2.65
C VAL A 105 -3.78 -7.84 -1.30
N ASP A 106 -5.02 -7.84 -0.82
CA ASP A 106 -5.34 -7.35 0.50
C ASP A 106 -4.97 -8.40 1.55
N THR A 107 -4.12 -8.03 2.50
CA THR A 107 -3.64 -8.96 3.53
C THR A 107 -4.45 -8.80 4.82
N PRO A 108 -4.73 -9.92 5.53
CA PRO A 108 -5.25 -9.84 6.89
C PRO A 108 -4.31 -9.02 7.78
N GLY A 109 -4.89 -8.09 8.55
CA GLY A 109 -4.11 -7.19 9.41
C GLY A 109 -3.73 -7.79 10.76
N HIS A 110 -4.21 -8.99 11.11
CA HIS A 110 -4.02 -9.57 12.44
C HIS A 110 -2.90 -10.63 12.47
N ALA A 111 -2.11 -10.63 13.55
CA ALA A 111 -0.97 -11.54 13.71
C ALA A 111 -1.35 -13.04 13.71
N ASP A 112 -2.61 -13.38 14.00
CA ASP A 112 -3.11 -14.77 14.03
C ASP A 112 -3.11 -15.42 12.63
N PHE A 113 -3.01 -14.62 11.56
CA PHE A 113 -2.99 -15.10 10.17
C PHE A 113 -1.58 -15.22 9.57
N GLY A 114 -0.55 -15.46 10.40
CA GLY A 114 0.84 -15.49 9.97
C GLY A 114 1.13 -16.40 8.78
N GLY A 115 0.52 -17.58 8.72
CA GLY A 115 0.69 -18.52 7.59
C GLY A 115 0.09 -18.01 6.28
N GLU A 116 -1.04 -17.31 6.33
CA GLU A 116 -1.67 -16.70 5.16
C GLU A 116 -0.85 -15.52 4.66
N VAL A 117 -0.34 -14.69 5.56
CA VAL A 117 0.58 -13.59 5.23
C VAL A 117 1.83 -14.10 4.52
N GLU A 118 2.48 -15.15 5.03
CA GLU A 118 3.66 -15.75 4.38
C GLU A 118 3.35 -16.28 2.97
N ARG A 119 2.20 -16.89 2.77
CA ARG A 119 1.74 -17.36 1.47
C ARG A 119 1.54 -16.21 0.49
N ILE A 120 0.89 -15.13 0.92
CA ILE A 120 0.69 -13.93 0.12
C ILE A 120 2.01 -13.31 -0.28
N LEU A 121 2.92 -13.12 0.68
CA LEU A 121 4.23 -12.53 0.44
C LEU A 121 5.11 -13.36 -0.53
N SER A 122 4.81 -14.66 -0.72
CA SER A 122 5.49 -15.48 -1.74
C SER A 122 5.02 -15.25 -3.17
N MET A 123 3.91 -14.53 -3.37
CA MET A 123 3.26 -14.35 -4.68
C MET A 123 3.35 -12.91 -5.18
N VAL A 124 3.97 -12.01 -4.43
CA VAL A 124 4.02 -10.58 -4.77
C VAL A 124 5.43 -10.11 -5.08
N ASP A 125 5.52 -9.03 -5.86
CA ASP A 125 6.78 -8.43 -6.29
C ASP A 125 7.26 -7.35 -5.31
N SER A 126 6.31 -6.72 -4.61
CA SER A 126 6.56 -5.63 -3.67
C SER A 126 5.48 -5.58 -2.59
N VAL A 127 5.77 -4.88 -1.50
CA VAL A 127 4.82 -4.65 -0.42
C VAL A 127 4.57 -3.16 -0.23
N LEU A 128 3.30 -2.81 -0.04
CA LEU A 128 2.88 -1.47 0.29
C LEU A 128 2.57 -1.43 1.78
N LEU A 129 3.43 -0.74 2.54
CA LEU A 129 3.28 -0.56 3.96
C LEU A 129 2.50 0.72 4.25
N LEU A 130 1.27 0.56 4.73
CA LEU A 130 0.39 1.67 5.05
C LEU A 130 0.47 2.01 6.54
N VAL A 131 0.81 3.25 6.84
CA VAL A 131 0.99 3.76 8.21
C VAL A 131 0.13 5.02 8.40
N ASP A 132 -0.49 5.15 9.56
CA ASP A 132 -1.25 6.36 9.94
C ASP A 132 -0.30 7.50 10.29
N ALA A 133 -0.56 8.71 9.77
CA ALA A 133 0.28 9.89 10.02
C ALA A 133 0.24 10.41 11.47
N VAL A 134 -0.70 9.94 12.28
CA VAL A 134 -0.83 10.31 13.70
C VAL A 134 -0.20 9.24 14.59
N ASP A 135 -0.58 7.96 14.36
CA ASP A 135 -0.24 6.84 15.24
C ASP A 135 1.15 6.27 14.97
N GLY A 136 1.61 6.36 13.71
CA GLY A 136 2.87 5.77 13.30
C GLY A 136 2.84 4.24 13.14
N PRO A 137 4.02 3.59 13.02
CA PRO A 137 4.10 2.14 12.86
C PRO A 137 3.71 1.41 14.15
N MET A 138 2.82 0.42 14.02
CA MET A 138 2.27 -0.37 15.12
C MET A 138 2.91 -1.76 15.21
N PRO A 139 2.84 -2.46 16.37
CA PRO A 139 3.51 -3.75 16.59
C PRO A 139 3.17 -4.84 15.56
N GLN A 140 1.92 -4.88 15.07
CA GLN A 140 1.49 -5.84 14.06
C GLN A 140 2.20 -5.61 12.72
N THR A 141 2.45 -4.35 12.37
CA THR A 141 3.22 -3.95 11.19
C THR A 141 4.63 -4.53 11.21
N ARG A 142 5.26 -4.56 12.40
CA ARG A 142 6.62 -5.11 12.59
C ARG A 142 6.73 -6.56 12.13
N PHE A 143 5.81 -7.43 12.56
CA PHE A 143 5.83 -8.85 12.22
C PHE A 143 5.75 -9.09 10.71
N VAL A 144 4.79 -8.44 10.05
CA VAL A 144 4.57 -8.63 8.62
C VAL A 144 5.73 -8.06 7.80
N THR A 145 6.27 -6.90 8.21
CA THR A 145 7.44 -6.27 7.57
C THR A 145 8.67 -7.19 7.69
N GLN A 146 8.93 -7.78 8.85
CA GLN A 146 10.03 -8.74 9.03
C GLN A 146 9.91 -9.92 8.07
N LYS A 147 8.71 -10.46 7.87
CA LYS A 147 8.45 -11.55 6.92
C LYS A 147 8.67 -11.13 5.47
N ALA A 148 8.30 -9.89 5.12
CA ALA A 148 8.55 -9.33 3.80
C ALA A 148 10.06 -9.17 3.52
N PHE A 149 10.82 -8.66 4.49
CA PHE A 149 12.28 -8.48 4.37
C PHE A 149 13.03 -9.82 4.25
N ALA A 150 12.61 -10.85 5.00
CA ALA A 150 13.16 -12.20 4.88
C ALA A 150 12.99 -12.80 3.46
N ARG A 151 12.09 -12.23 2.64
CA ARG A 151 11.86 -12.60 1.24
C ARG A 151 12.48 -11.62 0.24
N ASN A 152 13.30 -10.68 0.69
CA ASN A 152 13.92 -9.62 -0.10
C ASN A 152 12.90 -8.73 -0.86
N LEU A 153 11.67 -8.62 -0.35
CA LEU A 153 10.69 -7.71 -0.94
C LEU A 153 11.07 -6.27 -0.62
N LYS A 154 10.93 -5.40 -1.65
CA LYS A 154 11.17 -3.96 -1.49
C LYS A 154 9.87 -3.30 -1.01
N PRO A 155 9.90 -2.54 0.10
CA PRO A 155 8.73 -1.85 0.60
C PRO A 155 8.49 -0.53 -0.14
N ILE A 156 7.22 -0.18 -0.29
CA ILE A 156 6.75 1.18 -0.58
C ILE A 156 6.01 1.65 0.66
N VAL A 157 6.42 2.75 1.25
CA VAL A 157 5.79 3.28 2.46
C VAL A 157 4.73 4.30 2.07
N VAL A 158 3.51 4.11 2.59
CA VAL A 158 2.39 5.03 2.38
C VAL A 158 1.97 5.58 3.73
N ILE A 159 2.24 6.86 3.95
CA ILE A 159 1.81 7.58 5.16
C ILE A 159 0.45 8.19 4.87
N ASN A 160 -0.58 7.60 5.48
CA ASN A 160 -1.98 7.96 5.23
C ASN A 160 -2.55 8.89 6.29
N LYS A 161 -3.68 9.51 5.96
CA LYS A 161 -4.43 10.43 6.83
C LYS A 161 -3.64 11.71 7.18
N ILE A 162 -2.84 12.20 6.24
CA ILE A 162 -2.08 13.46 6.42
C ILE A 162 -2.97 14.69 6.60
N ASP A 163 -4.26 14.57 6.28
CA ASP A 163 -5.30 15.58 6.47
C ASP A 163 -5.84 15.69 7.91
N ARG A 164 -5.49 14.72 8.78
CA ARG A 164 -6.00 14.71 10.15
C ARG A 164 -5.32 15.76 11.03
N PRO A 165 -6.05 16.39 11.96
CA PRO A 165 -5.43 17.19 13.02
C PRO A 165 -4.44 16.34 13.82
N GLY A 166 -3.22 16.86 14.01
CA GLY A 166 -2.16 16.15 14.73
C GLY A 166 -1.33 15.19 13.85
N ALA A 167 -1.53 15.15 12.54
CA ALA A 167 -0.67 14.41 11.63
C ALA A 167 0.77 14.93 11.69
N ARG A 168 1.73 13.98 11.79
CA ARG A 168 3.17 14.24 11.88
C ARG A 168 3.92 13.37 10.87
N PRO A 169 3.71 13.58 9.56
CA PRO A 169 4.20 12.67 8.53
C PRO A 169 5.71 12.48 8.54
N HIS A 170 6.50 13.53 8.79
CA HIS A 170 7.96 13.42 8.88
C HIS A 170 8.39 12.57 10.08
N TRP A 171 7.81 12.80 11.25
CA TRP A 171 8.09 11.97 12.41
C TRP A 171 7.74 10.50 12.17
N VAL A 172 6.63 10.23 11.48
CA VAL A 172 6.24 8.85 11.11
C VAL A 172 7.25 8.24 10.14
N ALA A 173 7.76 9.01 9.19
CA ALA A 173 8.80 8.55 8.27
C ALA A 173 10.07 8.12 9.03
N ASP A 174 10.51 8.93 9.99
CA ASP A 174 11.67 8.60 10.86
C ASP A 174 11.40 7.32 11.66
N GLN A 175 10.20 7.15 12.23
CA GLN A 175 9.82 5.95 12.98
C GLN A 175 9.76 4.69 12.10
N VAL A 176 9.38 4.82 10.83
CA VAL A 176 9.40 3.71 9.88
C VAL A 176 10.83 3.35 9.52
N PHE A 177 11.70 4.34 9.32
CA PHE A 177 13.12 4.11 9.07
C PHE A 177 13.77 3.37 10.24
N ASP A 178 13.57 3.85 11.48
CA ASP A 178 14.05 3.19 12.70
C ASP A 178 13.52 1.76 12.83
N LEU A 179 12.25 1.53 12.45
CA LEU A 179 11.66 0.19 12.45
C LEU A 179 12.39 -0.73 11.47
N PHE A 180 12.68 -0.26 10.26
CA PHE A 180 13.31 -1.05 9.21
C PHE A 180 14.77 -1.38 9.58
N ASP A 181 15.51 -0.40 10.08
CA ASP A 181 16.86 -0.60 10.58
C ASP A 181 16.91 -1.63 11.72
N ASN A 182 16.00 -1.52 12.70
CA ASN A 182 15.87 -2.48 13.80
C ASN A 182 15.45 -3.89 13.36
N LEU A 183 14.86 -4.04 12.17
CA LEU A 183 14.51 -5.33 11.57
C LEU A 183 15.64 -5.93 10.74
N GLY A 184 16.77 -5.22 10.62
CA GLY A 184 17.92 -5.65 9.83
C GLY A 184 17.69 -5.54 8.33
N ALA A 185 16.99 -4.48 7.89
CA ALA A 185 16.81 -4.18 6.48
C ALA A 185 18.16 -3.99 5.77
N THR A 186 18.23 -4.38 4.51
CA THR A 186 19.38 -4.10 3.65
C THR A 186 19.36 -2.63 3.21
N ASP A 187 20.52 -2.10 2.75
CA ASP A 187 20.60 -0.73 2.21
C ASP A 187 19.58 -0.49 1.11
N GLU A 188 19.32 -1.50 0.25
CA GLU A 188 18.30 -1.42 -0.80
C GLU A 188 16.87 -1.38 -0.26
N GLN A 189 16.62 -1.93 0.92
CA GLN A 189 15.32 -1.89 1.60
C GLN A 189 15.14 -0.62 2.42
N LEU A 190 16.25 0.02 2.84
CA LEU A 190 16.24 1.31 3.51
C LEU A 190 16.08 2.49 2.53
N ASP A 191 16.41 2.29 1.25
CA ASP A 191 16.13 3.25 0.16
C ASP A 191 14.69 3.06 -0.36
N PHE A 192 13.72 3.20 0.53
CA PHE A 192 12.31 3.02 0.21
C PHE A 192 11.63 4.33 -0.18
N PRO A 193 10.78 4.32 -1.21
CA PRO A 193 9.96 5.47 -1.56
C PRO A 193 8.86 5.71 -0.53
N ILE A 194 8.59 6.98 -0.24
CA ILE A 194 7.52 7.41 0.67
C ILE A 194 6.46 8.17 -0.13
N VAL A 195 5.19 7.79 0.06
CA VAL A 195 4.03 8.46 -0.51
C VAL A 195 3.15 8.97 0.62
N TYR A 196 2.88 10.25 0.64
CA TYR A 196 1.99 10.88 1.62
C TYR A 196 0.57 10.93 1.08
N THR A 197 -0.42 10.39 1.79
CA THR A 197 -1.78 10.25 1.26
C THR A 197 -2.86 10.73 2.20
N SER A 198 -3.95 11.20 1.60
CA SER A 198 -5.27 11.22 2.23
C SER A 198 -6.19 10.33 1.40
N ALA A 199 -6.29 9.07 1.80
CA ALA A 199 -7.14 8.09 1.11
C ALA A 199 -8.61 8.55 1.13
N LEU A 200 -9.07 9.15 2.20
CA LEU A 200 -10.44 9.67 2.33
C LEU A 200 -10.73 10.75 1.25
N ASN A 201 -9.80 11.69 1.08
CA ASN A 201 -9.93 12.79 0.13
C ASN A 201 -9.45 12.41 -1.29
N GLY A 202 -8.79 11.27 -1.46
CA GLY A 202 -8.40 10.72 -2.75
C GLY A 202 -7.22 11.42 -3.41
N TYR A 203 -6.26 11.96 -2.65
CA TYR A 203 -5.03 12.55 -3.16
C TYR A 203 -3.78 12.00 -2.51
N ALA A 204 -2.65 12.14 -3.21
CA ALA A 204 -1.32 11.80 -2.72
C ALA A 204 -0.27 12.85 -3.13
N LEU A 205 0.86 12.84 -2.41
CA LEU A 205 2.04 13.67 -2.59
C LEU A 205 3.28 12.75 -2.57
N LEU A 206 4.28 13.07 -3.36
CA LEU A 206 5.61 12.43 -3.37
C LEU A 206 6.60 13.34 -2.66
#